data_9b82eb62e939c113ef6cfb75266f4478
#
_entry.id   9b82eb62e939c113ef6cfb75266f4478
#
_cell.length_a   1.000
_cell.length_b   1.000
_cell.length_c   1.000
_cell.angle_alpha   90.00
_cell.angle_beta   90.00
_cell.angle_gamma   90.00
#
_symmetry.space_group_name_H-M   'P 1'
#
loop_
_entity.id
_entity.type
_entity.pdbx_description
1 polymer ?
#
loop_
_entity_poly.entity_id
_entity_poly.type
_entity_poly.pdbx_seq_one_letter_code
_entity_poly.pdbx_strand_id
1 'polypeptide(L)'
;QLLLSLRVAWTRILEQGREPLPLFLDEALTASDPNRFALIAKGLVSLAEEEGRQIFYLCAQPTDVQLWERAIGERPNLVDLAQVRFGIQPELGPDDFTLPERERIPVPEGATPEVYAARLGVRPIDPWDAPGAIHLFHLLRDDLPRLHQLMSKWGLFTLGPLELFLESSSAEHAVPDSGARRRLQARCRVSRRWVEAWRTGRSRPIDRSILEQSGAVSDTFIDRVSELLDEVEGDPNALLPRLTELPRFRESKIEELESWLVEKRYLSLEDALTPLEREARVLQDTAGLLKPVEVRELVEWLEAGKVAAQIKGEADLDS
;
A
#
# COMPACT_ATOMS: atom_id res chain seq x y z
N GLN A 1 -12.78 14.88 -7.98
CA GLN A 1 -12.37 16.29 -7.88
C GLN A 1 -12.50 17.00 -9.22
N LEU A 2 -11.81 16.53 -10.28
CA LEU A 2 -11.86 17.15 -11.61
C LEU A 2 -13.30 17.35 -12.12
N LEU A 3 -14.15 16.32 -11.95
CA LEU A 3 -15.54 16.37 -12.38
C LEU A 3 -16.34 17.44 -11.61
N LEU A 4 -16.12 17.59 -10.31
CA LEU A 4 -16.76 18.60 -9.49
C LEU A 4 -16.31 20.00 -9.90
N SER A 5 -15.00 20.22 -10.07
CA SER A 5 -14.44 21.50 -10.53
C SER A 5 -14.95 21.86 -11.92
N LEU A 6 -15.08 20.88 -12.81
CA LEU A 6 -15.62 21.08 -14.16
C LEU A 6 -17.10 21.48 -14.10
N ARG A 7 -17.91 20.84 -13.24
CA ARG A 7 -19.33 21.19 -13.04
C ARG A 7 -19.48 22.59 -12.50
N VAL A 8 -18.70 22.97 -11.49
CA VAL A 8 -18.72 24.34 -10.93
C VAL A 8 -18.34 25.38 -12.00
N ALA A 9 -17.27 25.11 -12.78
CA ALA A 9 -16.85 25.99 -13.87
C ALA A 9 -17.94 26.12 -14.96
N TRP A 10 -18.57 25.00 -15.32
CA TRP A 10 -19.67 24.99 -16.28
C TRP A 10 -20.88 25.76 -15.80
N THR A 11 -21.25 25.63 -14.52
CA THR A 11 -22.36 26.37 -13.92
C THR A 11 -22.09 27.88 -13.99
N ARG A 12 -20.88 28.34 -13.66
CA ARG A 12 -20.47 29.74 -13.80
C ARG A 12 -20.62 30.28 -15.24
N ILE A 13 -20.26 29.47 -16.23
CA ILE A 13 -20.39 29.83 -17.65
C ILE A 13 -21.87 29.97 -18.04
N LEU A 14 -22.74 29.08 -17.57
CA LEU A 14 -24.16 29.09 -17.88
C LEU A 14 -24.91 30.27 -17.21
N GLU A 15 -24.47 30.69 -16.05
CA GLU A 15 -25.07 31.78 -15.27
C GLU A 15 -24.83 33.14 -15.90
N GLN A 16 -23.74 33.34 -16.66
CA GLN A 16 -23.42 34.57 -17.42
C GLN A 16 -23.63 35.86 -16.60
N GLY A 17 -23.22 35.86 -15.32
CA GLY A 17 -23.37 37.06 -14.45
C GLY A 17 -24.75 37.26 -13.85
N ARG A 18 -25.67 36.27 -13.94
CA ARG A 18 -26.91 36.23 -13.21
C ARG A 18 -26.69 35.75 -11.78
N GLU A 19 -27.75 35.80 -10.95
CA GLU A 19 -27.70 35.22 -9.61
C GLU A 19 -27.30 33.73 -9.67
N PRO A 20 -26.35 33.29 -8.79
CA PRO A 20 -25.86 31.94 -8.80
C PRO A 20 -26.94 30.92 -8.44
N LEU A 21 -27.08 29.90 -9.27
CA LEU A 21 -28.01 28.79 -9.02
C LEU A 21 -27.53 27.92 -7.86
N PRO A 22 -28.45 27.33 -7.06
CA PRO A 22 -28.10 26.35 -6.03
C PRO A 22 -27.34 25.16 -6.61
N LEU A 23 -26.34 24.70 -5.90
CA LEU A 23 -25.57 23.51 -6.26
C LEU A 23 -26.03 22.31 -5.43
N PHE A 24 -26.50 21.26 -6.11
CA PHE A 24 -26.89 20.01 -5.47
C PHE A 24 -25.80 18.96 -5.70
N LEU A 25 -25.28 18.42 -4.61
CA LEU A 25 -24.24 17.40 -4.57
C LEU A 25 -24.80 16.13 -3.91
N ASP A 26 -25.05 15.12 -4.72
CA ASP A 26 -25.57 13.84 -4.27
C ASP A 26 -24.41 12.86 -4.06
N GLU A 27 -24.15 12.51 -2.79
CA GLU A 27 -23.05 11.60 -2.36
C GLU A 27 -21.68 11.89 -3.02
N ALA A 28 -21.46 13.15 -3.43
CA ALA A 28 -20.33 13.50 -4.32
C ALA A 28 -18.95 13.31 -3.68
N LEU A 29 -18.86 13.16 -2.37
CA LEU A 29 -17.61 13.01 -1.61
C LEU A 29 -17.49 11.68 -0.87
N THR A 30 -18.46 10.79 -0.95
CA THR A 30 -18.52 9.52 -0.21
C THR A 30 -17.32 8.62 -0.44
N ALA A 31 -16.74 8.63 -1.64
CA ALA A 31 -15.53 7.88 -1.99
C ALA A 31 -14.23 8.65 -1.74
N SER A 32 -14.28 9.82 -1.10
CA SER A 32 -13.10 10.65 -0.84
C SER A 32 -12.44 10.26 0.48
N ASP A 33 -11.11 10.23 0.50
CA ASP A 33 -10.39 10.12 1.78
C ASP A 33 -10.64 11.39 2.64
N PRO A 34 -10.54 11.29 3.98
CA PRO A 34 -10.88 12.39 4.88
C PRO A 34 -10.11 13.69 4.64
N ASN A 35 -8.89 13.65 4.11
CA ASN A 35 -8.12 14.88 3.82
C ASN A 35 -8.66 15.56 2.56
N ARG A 36 -8.92 14.77 1.53
CA ARG A 36 -9.53 15.28 0.29
C ARG A 36 -10.93 15.80 0.55
N PHE A 37 -11.70 15.07 1.38
CA PHE A 37 -13.01 15.55 1.83
C PHE A 37 -12.88 16.94 2.46
N ALA A 38 -11.99 17.11 3.44
CA ALA A 38 -11.81 18.37 4.14
C ALA A 38 -11.37 19.52 3.21
N LEU A 39 -10.49 19.25 2.24
CA LEU A 39 -10.07 20.26 1.26
C LEU A 39 -11.20 20.69 0.35
N ILE A 40 -12.00 19.72 -0.13
CA ILE A 40 -13.13 20.01 -1.01
C ILE A 40 -14.24 20.73 -0.23
N ALA A 41 -14.54 20.29 1.00
CA ALA A 41 -15.55 20.92 1.85
C ALA A 41 -15.22 22.39 2.11
N LYS A 42 -13.98 22.71 2.48
CA LYS A 42 -13.51 24.10 2.63
C LYS A 42 -13.64 24.89 1.35
N GLY A 43 -13.26 24.32 0.21
CA GLY A 43 -13.40 24.97 -1.08
C GLY A 43 -14.86 25.24 -1.46
N LEU A 44 -15.78 24.33 -1.09
CA LEU A 44 -17.23 24.53 -1.30
C LEU A 44 -17.79 25.63 -0.40
N VAL A 45 -17.33 25.71 0.85
CA VAL A 45 -17.73 26.81 1.76
C VAL A 45 -17.24 28.15 1.23
N SER A 46 -15.95 28.27 0.84
CA SER A 46 -15.42 29.49 0.21
C SER A 46 -16.22 29.88 -1.03
N LEU A 47 -16.58 28.90 -1.87
CA LEU A 47 -17.40 29.12 -3.05
C LEU A 47 -18.78 29.66 -2.70
N ALA A 48 -19.42 29.12 -1.65
CA ALA A 48 -20.72 29.56 -1.18
C ALA A 48 -20.67 31.00 -0.66
N GLU A 49 -19.64 31.34 0.12
CA GLU A 49 -19.45 32.67 0.69
C GLU A 49 -19.09 33.71 -0.38
N GLU A 50 -18.15 33.40 -1.29
CA GLU A 50 -17.70 34.33 -2.32
C GLU A 50 -18.78 34.66 -3.37
N GLU A 51 -19.61 33.69 -3.71
CA GLU A 51 -20.62 33.82 -4.75
C GLU A 51 -22.04 34.05 -4.20
N GLY A 52 -22.25 33.96 -2.88
CA GLY A 52 -23.61 33.93 -2.29
C GLY A 52 -24.43 32.71 -2.73
N ARG A 53 -23.74 31.60 -3.08
CA ARG A 53 -24.35 30.41 -3.66
C ARG A 53 -24.82 29.46 -2.57
N GLN A 54 -26.04 28.95 -2.69
CA GLN A 54 -26.51 27.85 -1.86
C GLN A 54 -25.91 26.52 -2.31
N ILE A 55 -25.43 25.71 -1.36
CA ILE A 55 -24.93 24.36 -1.62
C ILE A 55 -25.71 23.36 -0.79
N PHE A 56 -26.31 22.39 -1.45
CA PHE A 56 -27.02 21.28 -0.82
C PHE A 56 -26.19 20.00 -1.03
N TYR A 57 -25.69 19.43 0.09
CA TYR A 57 -25.01 18.17 0.08
C TYR A 57 -25.93 17.07 0.59
N LEU A 58 -26.33 16.15 -0.29
CA LEU A 58 -27.18 15.01 0.04
C LEU A 58 -26.27 13.83 0.41
N CYS A 59 -26.49 13.23 1.56
CA CYS A 59 -25.78 12.05 2.01
C CYS A 59 -26.72 11.05 2.67
N ALA A 60 -26.40 9.76 2.52
CA ALA A 60 -27.08 8.67 3.20
C ALA A 60 -26.36 8.24 4.49
N GLN A 61 -25.12 8.70 4.68
CA GLN A 61 -24.29 8.27 5.80
C GLN A 61 -24.21 9.36 6.87
N PRO A 62 -24.67 9.10 8.10
CA PRO A 62 -24.58 10.07 9.21
C PRO A 62 -23.14 10.52 9.52
N THR A 63 -22.15 9.67 9.25
CA THR A 63 -20.71 10.01 9.40
C THR A 63 -20.27 11.18 8.53
N ASP A 64 -20.92 11.42 7.39
CA ASP A 64 -20.60 12.56 6.52
C ASP A 64 -20.84 13.89 7.22
N VAL A 65 -21.86 14.00 8.08
CA VAL A 65 -22.12 15.20 8.88
C VAL A 65 -20.93 15.53 9.78
N GLN A 66 -20.36 14.52 10.44
CA GLN A 66 -19.19 14.68 11.30
C GLN A 66 -17.91 15.02 10.49
N LEU A 67 -17.78 14.49 9.26
CA LEU A 67 -16.68 14.86 8.37
C LEU A 67 -16.80 16.34 7.95
N TRP A 68 -17.99 16.82 7.64
CA TRP A 68 -18.26 18.23 7.35
C TRP A 68 -17.90 19.11 8.55
N GLU A 69 -18.43 18.80 9.74
CA GLU A 69 -18.17 19.56 10.97
C GLU A 69 -16.66 19.66 11.26
N ARG A 70 -15.91 18.56 11.14
CA ARG A 70 -14.45 18.57 11.27
C ARG A 70 -13.75 19.41 10.20
N ALA A 71 -14.25 19.36 8.98
CA ALA A 71 -13.63 20.05 7.85
C ALA A 71 -13.78 21.57 7.95
N ILE A 72 -14.95 22.06 8.33
CA ILE A 72 -15.28 23.50 8.34
C ILE A 72 -15.17 24.13 9.73
N GLY A 73 -15.11 23.32 10.80
CA GLY A 73 -14.99 23.80 12.19
C GLY A 73 -16.32 24.17 12.86
N GLU A 74 -17.43 24.00 12.17
CA GLU A 74 -18.78 24.24 12.67
C GLU A 74 -19.76 23.20 12.12
N ARG A 75 -20.89 23.01 12.80
CA ARG A 75 -21.92 22.07 12.36
C ARG A 75 -22.70 22.65 11.18
N PRO A 76 -22.74 21.97 10.02
CA PRO A 76 -23.55 22.42 8.90
C PRO A 76 -25.03 22.38 9.25
N ASN A 77 -25.86 23.18 8.53
CA ASN A 77 -27.29 23.11 8.68
C ASN A 77 -27.80 21.75 8.17
N LEU A 78 -28.32 20.94 9.09
CA LEU A 78 -28.77 19.57 8.84
C LEU A 78 -30.27 19.51 8.68
N VAL A 79 -30.73 18.92 7.59
CA VAL A 79 -32.14 18.60 7.35
C VAL A 79 -32.29 17.10 7.18
N ASP A 80 -32.93 16.45 8.14
CA ASP A 80 -33.27 15.03 8.05
C ASP A 80 -34.52 14.85 7.19
N LEU A 81 -34.33 14.33 5.99
CA LEU A 81 -35.41 14.11 5.02
C LEU A 81 -36.41 13.03 5.46
N ALA A 82 -35.98 12.03 6.23
CA ALA A 82 -36.86 10.99 6.75
C ALA A 82 -37.82 11.60 7.81
N GLN A 83 -37.31 12.44 8.69
CA GLN A 83 -38.10 13.17 9.67
C GLN A 83 -39.08 14.11 8.96
N VAL A 84 -38.63 14.85 7.96
CA VAL A 84 -39.51 15.80 7.23
C VAL A 84 -40.62 15.06 6.46
N ARG A 85 -40.29 13.93 5.81
CA ARG A 85 -41.24 13.23 4.94
C ARG A 85 -42.18 12.28 5.69
N PHE A 86 -41.68 11.59 6.71
CA PHE A 86 -42.38 10.47 7.35
C PHE A 86 -42.67 10.72 8.84
N GLY A 87 -42.13 11.78 9.44
CA GLY A 87 -42.20 12.01 10.90
C GLY A 87 -41.46 10.95 11.72
N ILE A 88 -40.58 10.17 11.06
CA ILE A 88 -39.80 9.09 11.68
C ILE A 88 -38.54 9.69 12.25
N GLN A 89 -38.31 9.47 13.56
CA GLN A 89 -36.99 9.75 14.12
C GLN A 89 -36.03 8.66 13.66
N PRO A 90 -34.80 9.01 13.18
CA PRO A 90 -33.80 8.01 12.83
C PRO A 90 -33.44 7.19 14.08
N GLU A 91 -33.29 5.87 13.91
CA GLU A 91 -32.85 4.96 14.97
C GLU A 91 -31.47 5.37 15.52
N LEU A 92 -30.59 5.91 14.63
CA LEU A 92 -29.28 6.44 14.95
C LEU A 92 -29.13 7.84 14.37
N GLY A 93 -28.86 8.83 15.21
CA GLY A 93 -28.55 10.19 14.78
C GLY A 93 -27.11 10.38 14.38
N PRO A 94 -26.74 11.50 13.73
CA PRO A 94 -25.35 11.80 13.39
C PRO A 94 -24.41 11.79 14.61
N ASP A 95 -24.93 12.07 15.79
CA ASP A 95 -24.15 12.13 17.04
C ASP A 95 -23.92 10.76 17.66
N ASP A 96 -24.64 9.71 17.21
CA ASP A 96 -24.48 8.33 17.66
C ASP A 96 -23.28 7.63 17.00
N PHE A 97 -22.69 8.26 15.98
CA PHE A 97 -21.51 7.76 15.30
C PHE A 97 -20.25 8.46 15.80
N THR A 98 -19.28 7.66 16.20
CA THR A 98 -17.95 8.16 16.53
C THR A 98 -17.03 7.90 15.34
N LEU A 99 -16.57 8.96 14.70
CA LEU A 99 -15.52 8.80 13.69
C LEU A 99 -14.25 8.28 14.38
N PRO A 100 -13.62 7.23 13.85
CA PRO A 100 -12.38 6.71 14.43
C PRO A 100 -11.36 7.84 14.53
N GLU A 101 -10.75 7.99 15.71
CA GLU A 101 -9.67 8.94 15.88
C GLU A 101 -8.54 8.54 14.94
N ARG A 102 -8.11 9.47 14.11
CA ARG A 102 -7.01 9.19 13.18
C ARG A 102 -5.76 8.98 14.01
N GLU A 103 -5.20 7.78 13.97
CA GLU A 103 -3.92 7.50 14.60
C GLU A 103 -2.90 8.57 14.19
N ARG A 104 -2.45 9.36 15.15
CA ARG A 104 -1.44 10.39 14.90
C ARG A 104 -0.12 9.70 14.63
N ILE A 105 0.44 9.97 13.47
CA ILE A 105 1.77 9.45 13.15
C ILE A 105 2.77 10.06 14.13
N PRO A 106 3.49 9.23 14.90
CA PRO A 106 4.44 9.72 15.90
C PRO A 106 5.52 10.59 15.25
N VAL A 107 5.94 11.63 15.98
CA VAL A 107 7.02 12.51 15.54
C VAL A 107 8.35 11.82 15.81
N PRO A 108 9.36 11.90 14.91
CA PRO A 108 10.63 11.21 15.06
C PRO A 108 11.60 11.84 16.05
N GLU A 109 11.23 12.93 16.77
CA GLU A 109 12.11 13.71 17.65
C GLU A 109 12.90 12.83 18.63
N GLY A 110 14.23 12.90 18.53
CA GLY A 110 15.16 12.19 19.42
C GLY A 110 15.13 10.66 19.31
N ALA A 111 14.40 10.09 18.34
CA ALA A 111 14.34 8.66 18.14
C ALA A 111 15.44 8.19 17.19
N THR A 112 16.05 7.02 17.50
CA THR A 112 16.84 6.30 16.50
C THR A 112 15.91 5.69 15.44
N PRO A 113 16.43 5.35 14.24
CA PRO A 113 15.61 4.70 13.21
C PRO A 113 14.85 3.46 13.70
N GLU A 114 15.50 2.62 14.52
CA GLU A 114 14.94 1.38 15.07
C GLU A 114 13.76 1.67 16.02
N VAL A 115 13.95 2.64 16.93
CA VAL A 115 12.90 3.07 17.85
C VAL A 115 11.72 3.67 17.10
N TYR A 116 12.01 4.45 16.05
CA TYR A 116 10.95 5.05 15.24
C TYR A 116 10.20 4.00 14.42
N ALA A 117 10.90 3.00 13.85
CA ALA A 117 10.28 1.89 13.16
C ALA A 117 9.32 1.10 14.06
N ALA A 118 9.74 0.82 15.29
CA ALA A 118 8.89 0.14 16.27
C ALA A 118 7.63 0.96 16.61
N ARG A 119 7.75 2.28 16.79
CA ARG A 119 6.60 3.18 17.03
C ARG A 119 5.62 3.22 15.85
N LEU A 120 6.13 3.09 14.63
CA LEU A 120 5.32 3.06 13.40
C LEU A 120 4.73 1.69 13.12
N GLY A 121 5.10 0.64 13.84
CA GLY A 121 4.70 -0.74 13.53
C GLY A 121 5.17 -1.19 12.15
N VAL A 122 6.39 -0.77 11.73
CA VAL A 122 6.92 -1.09 10.40
C VAL A 122 7.06 -2.60 10.25
N ARG A 123 6.35 -3.14 9.26
CA ARG A 123 6.46 -4.57 8.94
C ARG A 123 7.77 -4.88 8.24
N PRO A 124 8.36 -6.05 8.50
CA PRO A 124 9.47 -6.55 7.70
C PRO A 124 9.11 -6.62 6.21
N ILE A 125 10.13 -6.57 5.37
CA ILE A 125 9.96 -6.72 3.92
C ILE A 125 9.81 -8.21 3.61
N ASP A 126 8.70 -8.59 3.00
CA ASP A 126 8.61 -9.86 2.28
C ASP A 126 8.95 -9.61 0.81
N PRO A 127 10.07 -10.13 0.29
CA PRO A 127 10.43 -9.94 -1.10
C PRO A 127 9.49 -10.62 -2.09
N TRP A 128 8.58 -11.49 -1.66
CA TRP A 128 7.54 -12.10 -2.50
C TRP A 128 6.31 -11.23 -2.65
N ASP A 129 6.10 -10.28 -1.75
CA ASP A 129 5.05 -9.27 -1.87
C ASP A 129 5.30 -8.33 -3.04
N ALA A 130 4.26 -7.63 -3.47
CA ALA A 130 4.40 -6.59 -4.49
C ALA A 130 5.48 -5.56 -4.05
N PRO A 131 6.48 -5.22 -4.88
CA PRO A 131 7.52 -4.27 -4.49
C PRO A 131 6.98 -2.93 -4.01
N GLY A 132 5.79 -2.54 -4.51
CA GLY A 132 5.09 -1.34 -4.07
C GLY A 132 4.60 -1.38 -2.61
N ALA A 133 4.58 -2.54 -1.96
CA ALA A 133 4.18 -2.70 -0.55
C ALA A 133 5.30 -2.38 0.45
N ILE A 134 6.55 -2.23 -0.01
CA ILE A 134 7.69 -1.90 0.85
C ILE A 134 7.40 -0.58 1.58
N HIS A 135 7.44 -0.59 2.92
CA HIS A 135 7.22 0.59 3.73
C HIS A 135 8.32 1.63 3.53
N LEU A 136 7.97 2.92 3.44
CA LEU A 136 8.93 4.01 3.15
C LEU A 136 10.05 4.14 4.17
N PHE A 137 9.87 3.64 5.38
CA PHE A 137 10.92 3.59 6.40
C PHE A 137 12.17 2.88 5.86
N HIS A 138 12.02 1.78 5.12
CA HIS A 138 13.16 1.04 4.56
C HIS A 138 13.96 1.82 3.52
N LEU A 139 13.37 2.89 2.97
CA LEU A 139 14.00 3.77 1.98
C LEU A 139 14.55 5.05 2.60
N LEU A 140 14.06 5.45 3.78
CA LEU A 140 14.27 6.79 4.37
C LEU A 140 14.74 6.73 5.82
N ARG A 141 15.53 5.71 6.19
CA ARG A 141 16.10 5.59 7.56
C ARG A 141 17.00 6.77 7.92
N ASP A 142 17.63 7.38 6.93
CA ASP A 142 18.52 8.53 7.06
C ASP A 142 17.79 9.89 7.08
N ASP A 143 16.50 9.91 6.76
CA ASP A 143 15.70 11.15 6.70
C ASP A 143 14.31 10.95 7.33
N LEU A 144 14.31 10.66 8.65
CA LEU A 144 13.07 10.45 9.41
C LEU A 144 12.13 11.66 9.39
N PRO A 145 12.59 12.92 9.42
CA PRO A 145 11.71 14.08 9.26
C PRO A 145 10.94 14.07 7.94
N ARG A 146 11.59 13.72 6.85
CA ARG A 146 10.95 13.59 5.53
C ARG A 146 9.98 12.43 5.49
N LEU A 147 10.35 11.27 6.02
CA LEU A 147 9.46 10.13 6.18
C LEU A 147 8.18 10.55 6.91
N HIS A 148 8.32 11.20 8.06
CA HIS A 148 7.19 11.71 8.84
C HIS A 148 6.33 12.69 8.03
N GLN A 149 6.94 13.61 7.29
CA GLN A 149 6.22 14.57 6.44
C GLN A 149 5.41 13.86 5.34
N LEU A 150 6.00 12.89 4.65
CA LEU A 150 5.32 12.13 3.60
C LEU A 150 4.12 11.35 4.15
N MET A 151 4.29 10.73 5.31
CA MET A 151 3.23 9.97 5.96
C MET A 151 2.13 10.87 6.53
N SER A 152 2.50 11.91 7.30
CA SER A 152 1.53 12.73 8.06
C SER A 152 0.75 13.70 7.18
N LYS A 153 1.41 14.34 6.20
CA LYS A 153 0.78 15.34 5.33
C LYS A 153 0.18 14.75 4.06
N TRP A 154 0.83 13.72 3.50
CA TRP A 154 0.48 13.19 2.18
C TRP A 154 -0.11 11.79 2.21
N GLY A 155 -0.12 11.13 3.37
CA GLY A 155 -0.66 9.79 3.53
C GLY A 155 0.12 8.71 2.77
N LEU A 156 1.42 8.95 2.52
CA LEU A 156 2.28 8.04 1.77
C LEU A 156 3.05 7.16 2.74
N PHE A 157 2.76 5.86 2.74
CA PHE A 157 3.36 4.89 3.66
C PHE A 157 4.27 3.89 2.96
N THR A 158 4.00 3.60 1.68
CA THR A 158 4.67 2.55 0.92
C THR A 158 5.19 3.05 -0.43
N LEU A 159 6.08 2.26 -1.02
CA LEU A 159 6.80 2.58 -2.24
C LEU A 159 5.89 2.86 -3.44
N GLY A 160 4.87 2.03 -3.68
CA GLY A 160 4.00 2.19 -4.85
C GLY A 160 3.25 3.52 -4.89
N PRO A 161 2.52 3.91 -3.81
CA PRO A 161 1.92 5.24 -3.72
C PRO A 161 2.93 6.39 -3.83
N LEU A 162 4.15 6.24 -3.28
CA LEU A 162 5.19 7.27 -3.43
C LEU A 162 5.62 7.44 -4.89
N GLU A 163 5.81 6.36 -5.65
CA GLU A 163 6.17 6.43 -7.06
C GLU A 163 5.12 7.18 -7.87
N LEU A 164 3.85 6.80 -7.73
CA LEU A 164 2.74 7.48 -8.41
C LEU A 164 2.65 8.97 -8.01
N PHE A 165 2.88 9.25 -6.73
CA PHE A 165 2.88 10.61 -6.22
C PHE A 165 4.01 11.44 -6.84
N LEU A 166 5.23 10.88 -6.96
CA LEU A 166 6.39 11.56 -7.53
C LEU A 166 6.24 11.87 -9.03
N GLU A 167 5.33 11.21 -9.73
CA GLU A 167 4.95 11.49 -11.12
C GLU A 167 3.89 12.60 -11.24
N SER A 168 3.23 12.95 -10.13
CA SER A 168 2.18 13.96 -10.11
C SER A 168 2.73 15.39 -9.93
N SER A 169 1.96 16.39 -10.33
CA SER A 169 2.27 17.80 -10.08
C SER A 169 2.33 18.14 -8.58
N SER A 170 1.63 17.38 -7.74
CA SER A 170 1.64 17.57 -6.28
C SER A 170 3.00 17.29 -5.64
N ALA A 171 3.86 16.49 -6.29
CA ALA A 171 5.20 16.20 -5.81
C ALA A 171 6.08 17.45 -5.69
N GLU A 172 5.87 18.45 -6.52
CA GLU A 172 6.62 19.72 -6.47
C GLU A 172 6.32 20.51 -5.20
N HIS A 173 5.10 20.43 -4.70
CA HIS A 173 4.69 21.08 -3.46
C HIS A 173 5.18 20.31 -2.21
N ALA A 174 5.19 18.98 -2.25
CA ALA A 174 5.62 18.15 -1.13
C ALA A 174 7.15 18.13 -0.98
N VAL A 175 7.86 18.08 -2.08
CA VAL A 175 9.32 18.01 -2.16
C VAL A 175 9.79 19.05 -3.17
N PRO A 176 9.89 20.35 -2.80
CA PRO A 176 10.24 21.43 -3.71
C PRO A 176 11.61 21.26 -4.38
N ASP A 177 12.58 20.70 -3.65
CA ASP A 177 13.91 20.43 -4.18
C ASP A 177 13.87 19.30 -5.23
N SER A 178 14.17 19.67 -6.48
CA SER A 178 14.21 18.76 -7.61
C SER A 178 15.28 17.67 -7.47
N GLY A 179 16.39 17.96 -6.76
CA GLY A 179 17.44 16.98 -6.47
C GLY A 179 16.94 15.92 -5.48
N ALA A 180 16.24 16.34 -4.43
CA ALA A 180 15.62 15.43 -3.48
C ALA A 180 14.53 14.56 -4.12
N ARG A 181 13.70 15.14 -5.02
CA ARG A 181 12.71 14.35 -5.80
C ARG A 181 13.38 13.27 -6.64
N ARG A 182 14.42 13.62 -7.40
CA ARG A 182 15.18 12.65 -8.20
C ARG A 182 15.82 11.57 -7.34
N ARG A 183 16.34 11.93 -6.15
CA ARG A 183 16.90 10.95 -5.22
C ARG A 183 15.83 9.98 -4.69
N LEU A 184 14.62 10.46 -4.37
CA LEU A 184 13.50 9.59 -3.98
C LEU A 184 13.11 8.64 -5.11
N GLN A 185 12.96 9.15 -6.34
CA GLN A 185 12.68 8.30 -7.52
C GLN A 185 13.76 7.24 -7.73
N ALA A 186 15.03 7.63 -7.57
CA ALA A 186 16.15 6.70 -7.68
C ALA A 186 16.11 5.61 -6.59
N ARG A 187 15.82 5.97 -5.33
CA ARG A 187 15.65 5.00 -4.24
C ARG A 187 14.50 4.02 -4.51
N CYS A 188 13.38 4.48 -5.05
CA CYS A 188 12.29 3.60 -5.46
C CYS A 188 12.76 2.59 -6.52
N ARG A 189 13.46 3.04 -7.55
CA ARG A 189 14.00 2.17 -8.61
C ARG A 189 15.01 1.16 -8.07
N VAL A 190 15.94 1.59 -7.21
CA VAL A 190 16.92 0.69 -6.57
C VAL A 190 16.19 -0.39 -5.77
N SER A 191 15.16 -0.03 -4.99
CA SER A 191 14.38 -0.99 -4.19
C SER A 191 13.66 -2.02 -5.07
N ARG A 192 13.10 -1.61 -6.21
CA ARG A 192 12.51 -2.55 -7.18
C ARG A 192 13.54 -3.51 -7.77
N ARG A 193 14.69 -2.99 -8.20
CA ARG A 193 15.78 -3.82 -8.75
C ARG A 193 16.33 -4.78 -7.70
N TRP A 194 16.40 -4.36 -6.45
CA TRP A 194 16.78 -5.25 -5.36
C TRP A 194 15.79 -6.42 -5.20
N VAL A 195 14.47 -6.17 -5.22
CA VAL A 195 13.47 -7.25 -5.17
C VAL A 195 13.62 -8.21 -6.35
N GLU A 196 13.79 -7.69 -7.57
CA GLU A 196 13.99 -8.49 -8.77
C GLU A 196 15.27 -9.37 -8.64
N ALA A 197 16.38 -8.78 -8.24
CA ALA A 197 17.64 -9.50 -8.01
C ALA A 197 17.52 -10.52 -6.87
N TRP A 198 16.77 -10.19 -5.81
CA TRP A 198 16.54 -11.12 -4.71
C TRP A 198 15.73 -12.34 -5.16
N ARG A 199 14.74 -12.17 -6.03
CA ARG A 199 13.91 -13.25 -6.57
C ARG A 199 14.64 -14.13 -7.59
N THR A 200 15.69 -13.62 -8.21
CA THR A 200 16.46 -14.38 -9.20
C THR A 200 17.01 -15.67 -8.59
N GLY A 201 16.70 -16.79 -9.22
CA GLY A 201 17.13 -18.12 -8.79
C GLY A 201 16.42 -18.64 -7.52
N ARG A 202 15.40 -17.97 -7.01
CA ARG A 202 14.60 -18.43 -5.86
C ARG A 202 13.23 -18.90 -6.27
N SER A 203 12.84 -20.01 -5.72
CA SER A 203 11.47 -20.52 -5.84
C SER A 203 10.55 -19.76 -4.88
N ARG A 204 9.34 -19.47 -5.38
CA ARG A 204 8.30 -18.81 -4.57
C ARG A 204 7.60 -19.86 -3.71
N PRO A 205 7.39 -19.59 -2.41
CA PRO A 205 6.57 -20.48 -1.59
C PRO A 205 5.18 -20.70 -2.20
N ILE A 206 4.72 -21.93 -2.13
CA ILE A 206 3.40 -22.34 -2.59
C ILE A 206 2.53 -22.78 -1.41
N ASP A 207 1.24 -22.79 -1.63
CA ASP A 207 0.25 -23.25 -0.68
C ASP A 207 -0.65 -24.33 -1.33
N ARG A 208 -1.58 -24.87 -0.54
CA ARG A 208 -2.57 -25.83 -1.01
C ARG A 208 -3.33 -25.34 -2.25
N SER A 209 -3.69 -24.07 -2.31
CA SER A 209 -4.48 -23.52 -3.42
C SER A 209 -3.69 -23.57 -4.74
N ILE A 210 -2.39 -23.38 -4.67
CA ILE A 210 -1.48 -23.48 -5.83
C ILE A 210 -1.36 -24.94 -6.30
N LEU A 211 -1.29 -25.90 -5.36
CA LEU A 211 -1.32 -27.33 -5.68
C LEU A 211 -2.62 -27.72 -6.40
N GLU A 212 -3.77 -27.26 -5.90
CA GLU A 212 -5.07 -27.50 -6.51
C GLU A 212 -5.17 -26.89 -7.90
N GLN A 213 -4.67 -25.67 -8.09
CA GLN A 213 -4.66 -24.98 -9.40
C GLN A 213 -3.77 -25.69 -10.43
N SER A 214 -2.74 -26.42 -10.02
CA SER A 214 -1.87 -27.14 -10.94
C SER A 214 -2.59 -28.27 -11.68
N GLY A 215 -3.63 -28.86 -11.04
CA GLY A 215 -4.33 -30.06 -11.56
C GLY A 215 -3.45 -31.31 -11.59
N ALA A 216 -2.18 -31.21 -11.22
CA ALA A 216 -1.27 -32.35 -11.18
C ALA A 216 -1.51 -33.25 -9.97
N VAL A 217 -1.98 -32.68 -8.86
CA VAL A 217 -2.30 -33.39 -7.63
C VAL A 217 -3.81 -33.69 -7.58
N SER A 218 -4.18 -34.97 -7.56
CA SER A 218 -5.58 -35.37 -7.47
C SER A 218 -6.13 -35.20 -6.05
N ASP A 219 -7.48 -35.08 -5.94
CA ASP A 219 -8.19 -34.95 -4.65
C ASP A 219 -7.82 -36.04 -3.63
N THR A 220 -7.46 -37.25 -4.12
CA THR A 220 -7.04 -38.35 -3.25
C THR A 220 -5.70 -38.11 -2.54
N PHE A 221 -4.84 -37.28 -3.14
CA PHE A 221 -3.50 -37.03 -2.64
C PHE A 221 -3.32 -35.63 -2.08
N ILE A 222 -4.26 -34.71 -2.33
CA ILE A 222 -4.10 -33.28 -2.01
C ILE A 222 -3.83 -33.03 -0.52
N ASP A 223 -4.54 -33.73 0.38
CA ASP A 223 -4.36 -33.56 1.82
C ASP A 223 -2.95 -34.00 2.24
N ARG A 224 -2.51 -35.14 1.75
CA ARG A 224 -1.18 -35.68 2.08
C ARG A 224 -0.03 -34.90 1.48
N VAL A 225 -0.21 -34.38 0.26
CA VAL A 225 0.78 -33.48 -0.39
C VAL A 225 0.81 -32.14 0.34
N SER A 226 -0.33 -31.65 0.83
CA SER A 226 -0.38 -30.41 1.63
C SER A 226 0.31 -30.58 2.98
N GLU A 227 0.16 -31.73 3.65
CA GLU A 227 0.91 -32.03 4.89
C GLU A 227 2.44 -32.00 4.63
N LEU A 228 2.90 -32.64 3.53
CA LEU A 228 4.31 -32.60 3.15
C LEU A 228 4.79 -31.17 2.79
N LEU A 229 3.91 -30.39 2.17
CA LEU A 229 4.20 -28.99 1.84
C LEU A 229 4.36 -28.13 3.09
N ASP A 230 3.51 -28.35 4.10
CA ASP A 230 3.60 -27.66 5.38
C ASP A 230 4.88 -28.02 6.13
N GLU A 231 5.34 -29.29 6.06
CA GLU A 231 6.61 -29.73 6.65
C GLU A 231 7.84 -29.03 6.02
N VAL A 232 7.74 -28.64 4.74
CA VAL A 232 8.79 -27.92 4.01
C VAL A 232 8.50 -26.42 3.88
N GLU A 233 7.57 -25.90 4.69
CA GLU A 233 7.23 -24.48 4.75
C GLU A 233 6.88 -23.85 3.40
N GLY A 234 6.23 -24.62 2.53
CA GLY A 234 5.80 -24.15 1.22
C GLY A 234 6.90 -24.16 0.15
N ASP A 235 8.11 -24.64 0.43
CA ASP A 235 9.21 -24.66 -0.57
C ASP A 235 8.99 -25.75 -1.62
N PRO A 236 8.72 -25.40 -2.91
CA PRO A 236 8.52 -26.38 -3.94
C PRO A 236 9.79 -27.21 -4.26
N ASN A 237 11.00 -26.64 -4.07
CA ASN A 237 12.23 -27.39 -4.27
C ASN A 237 12.39 -28.52 -3.26
N ALA A 238 11.99 -28.29 -2.02
CA ALA A 238 12.04 -29.29 -0.97
C ALA A 238 10.87 -30.29 -1.05
N LEU A 239 9.71 -29.87 -1.60
CA LEU A 239 8.54 -30.71 -1.79
C LEU A 239 8.77 -31.79 -2.85
N LEU A 240 9.27 -31.44 -4.04
CA LEU A 240 9.36 -32.37 -5.17
C LEU A 240 10.12 -33.67 -4.83
N PRO A 241 11.28 -33.66 -4.16
CA PRO A 241 11.94 -34.89 -3.72
C PRO A 241 11.09 -35.72 -2.75
N ARG A 242 10.34 -35.09 -1.85
CA ARG A 242 9.44 -35.79 -0.90
C ARG A 242 8.30 -36.51 -1.59
N LEU A 243 7.82 -35.97 -2.73
CA LEU A 243 6.76 -36.63 -3.51
C LEU A 243 7.23 -37.94 -4.14
N THR A 244 8.51 -38.11 -4.43
CA THR A 244 9.06 -39.38 -4.92
C THR A 244 8.99 -40.50 -3.88
N GLU A 245 9.02 -40.16 -2.60
CA GLU A 245 8.93 -41.09 -1.49
C GLU A 245 7.45 -41.46 -1.15
N LEU A 246 6.47 -40.74 -1.76
CA LEU A 246 5.06 -40.93 -1.45
C LEU A 246 4.51 -42.19 -2.14
N PRO A 247 4.04 -43.22 -1.39
CA PRO A 247 3.54 -44.47 -1.96
C PRO A 247 2.39 -44.22 -2.95
N ARG A 248 2.48 -44.79 -4.15
CA ARG A 248 1.47 -44.70 -5.23
C ARG A 248 1.33 -43.33 -5.89
N PHE A 249 2.12 -42.34 -5.52
CA PHE A 249 2.18 -41.08 -6.28
C PHE A 249 3.04 -41.33 -7.51
N ARG A 250 2.51 -40.98 -8.69
CA ARG A 250 3.15 -41.33 -9.97
C ARG A 250 4.22 -40.32 -10.34
N GLU A 251 5.36 -40.78 -10.81
CA GLU A 251 6.46 -39.92 -11.29
C GLU A 251 6.01 -38.95 -12.38
N SER A 252 5.15 -39.38 -13.31
CA SER A 252 4.58 -38.49 -14.32
C SER A 252 3.75 -37.32 -13.77
N LYS A 253 3.20 -37.45 -12.56
CA LYS A 253 2.49 -36.38 -11.88
C LYS A 253 3.44 -35.41 -11.18
N ILE A 254 4.61 -35.90 -10.74
CA ILE A 254 5.68 -35.03 -10.24
C ILE A 254 6.24 -34.19 -11.36
N GLU A 255 6.53 -34.76 -12.52
CA GLU A 255 6.99 -34.04 -13.72
C GLU A 255 5.97 -33.01 -14.21
N GLU A 256 4.67 -33.34 -14.19
CA GLU A 256 3.59 -32.43 -14.54
C GLU A 256 3.54 -31.25 -13.58
N LEU A 257 3.63 -31.50 -12.25
CA LEU A 257 3.66 -30.46 -11.21
C LEU A 257 4.89 -29.58 -11.37
N GLU A 258 6.07 -30.17 -11.53
CA GLU A 258 7.34 -29.46 -11.73
C GLU A 258 7.26 -28.52 -12.94
N SER A 259 6.84 -29.07 -14.09
CA SER A 259 6.69 -28.30 -15.32
C SER A 259 5.74 -27.12 -15.16
N TRP A 260 4.60 -27.35 -14.49
CA TRP A 260 3.62 -26.30 -14.20
C TRP A 260 4.18 -25.23 -13.26
N LEU A 261 4.88 -25.63 -12.18
CA LEU A 261 5.49 -24.71 -11.24
C LEU A 261 6.58 -23.84 -11.91
N VAL A 262 7.37 -24.41 -12.82
CA VAL A 262 8.36 -23.66 -13.63
C VAL A 262 7.65 -22.68 -14.56
N GLU A 263 6.62 -23.13 -15.30
CA GLU A 263 5.85 -22.27 -16.22
C GLU A 263 5.24 -21.08 -15.48
N LYS A 264 4.66 -21.32 -14.32
CA LYS A 264 4.03 -20.28 -13.48
C LYS A 264 5.01 -19.50 -12.61
N ARG A 265 6.31 -19.78 -12.69
CA ARG A 265 7.39 -19.11 -11.94
C ARG A 265 7.29 -19.27 -10.43
N TYR A 266 6.73 -20.38 -9.97
CA TYR A 266 6.82 -20.79 -8.57
C TYR A 266 8.12 -21.55 -8.29
N LEU A 267 8.65 -22.28 -9.28
CA LEU A 267 9.88 -23.03 -9.20
C LEU A 267 10.96 -22.38 -10.08
N SER A 268 12.14 -22.17 -9.53
CA SER A 268 13.33 -21.76 -10.28
C SER A 268 14.31 -22.92 -10.39
N LEU A 269 14.80 -23.14 -11.60
CA LEU A 269 15.88 -24.11 -11.86
C LEU A 269 17.27 -23.47 -11.82
N GLU A 270 17.33 -22.15 -11.66
CA GLU A 270 18.57 -21.39 -11.54
C GLU A 270 19.02 -21.31 -10.08
N ASP A 271 20.32 -21.17 -9.85
CA ASP A 271 20.86 -20.92 -8.53
C ASP A 271 20.51 -19.51 -8.04
N ALA A 272 20.18 -19.42 -6.76
CA ALA A 272 19.89 -18.13 -6.14
C ALA A 272 21.14 -17.27 -6.04
N LEU A 273 21.03 -16.01 -6.45
CA LEU A 273 22.14 -15.06 -6.33
C LEU A 273 22.58 -14.92 -4.86
N THR A 274 23.88 -14.97 -4.63
CA THR A 274 24.50 -14.65 -3.35
C THR A 274 24.29 -13.18 -2.99
N PRO A 275 24.44 -12.76 -1.73
CA PRO A 275 24.34 -11.35 -1.35
C PRO A 275 25.24 -10.42 -2.17
N LEU A 276 26.47 -10.84 -2.45
CA LEU A 276 27.43 -10.07 -3.23
C LEU A 276 27.01 -9.94 -4.71
N GLU A 277 26.53 -11.01 -5.32
CA GLU A 277 26.03 -11.00 -6.70
C GLU A 277 24.77 -10.13 -6.84
N ARG A 278 23.88 -10.17 -5.84
CA ARG A 278 22.70 -9.29 -5.81
C ARG A 278 23.09 -7.82 -5.74
N GLU A 279 24.02 -7.47 -4.85
CA GLU A 279 24.52 -6.11 -4.74
C GLU A 279 25.16 -5.65 -6.06
N ALA A 280 26.01 -6.48 -6.65
CA ALA A 280 26.65 -6.19 -7.94
C ALA A 280 25.62 -5.98 -9.06
N ARG A 281 24.58 -6.83 -9.11
CA ARG A 281 23.49 -6.72 -10.08
C ARG A 281 22.71 -5.42 -9.90
N VAL A 282 22.33 -5.09 -8.66
CA VAL A 282 21.60 -3.84 -8.37
C VAL A 282 22.45 -2.63 -8.74
N LEU A 283 23.73 -2.61 -8.41
CA LEU A 283 24.66 -1.54 -8.79
C LEU A 283 24.74 -1.37 -10.31
N GLN A 284 24.80 -2.47 -11.05
CA GLN A 284 24.84 -2.46 -12.51
C GLN A 284 23.53 -1.90 -13.09
N ASP A 285 22.37 -2.41 -12.63
CA ASP A 285 21.06 -2.07 -13.16
C ASP A 285 20.61 -0.65 -12.79
N THR A 286 21.24 -0.03 -11.78
CA THR A 286 20.92 1.31 -11.29
C THR A 286 22.06 2.31 -11.48
N ALA A 287 23.02 1.99 -12.36
CA ALA A 287 24.16 2.86 -12.65
C ALA A 287 23.70 4.26 -13.06
N GLY A 288 24.26 5.29 -12.43
CA GLY A 288 23.95 6.70 -12.71
C GLY A 288 22.68 7.25 -12.02
N LEU A 289 21.90 6.44 -11.30
CA LEU A 289 20.74 6.92 -10.54
C LEU A 289 21.15 7.53 -9.20
N LEU A 290 22.01 6.84 -8.46
CA LEU A 290 22.61 7.24 -7.18
C LEU A 290 24.10 6.99 -7.20
N LYS A 291 24.82 7.54 -6.24
CA LYS A 291 26.23 7.16 -6.03
C LYS A 291 26.33 5.70 -5.58
N PRO A 292 27.36 4.96 -5.98
CA PRO A 292 27.51 3.55 -5.59
C PRO A 292 27.40 3.30 -4.07
N VAL A 293 27.91 4.22 -3.26
CA VAL A 293 27.82 4.14 -1.80
C VAL A 293 26.38 4.22 -1.32
N GLU A 294 25.58 5.15 -1.87
CA GLU A 294 24.17 5.31 -1.52
C GLU A 294 23.32 4.10 -1.94
N VAL A 295 23.69 3.43 -3.06
CA VAL A 295 23.05 2.19 -3.50
C VAL A 295 23.35 1.05 -2.52
N ARG A 296 24.62 0.90 -2.09
CA ARG A 296 25.02 -0.13 -1.11
C ARG A 296 24.31 0.05 0.22
N GLU A 297 24.30 1.24 0.78
CA GLU A 297 23.60 1.56 2.02
C GLU A 297 22.12 1.22 1.93
N LEU A 298 21.47 1.57 0.82
CA LEU A 298 20.07 1.25 0.62
C LEU A 298 19.83 -0.26 0.50
N VAL A 299 20.70 -1.00 -0.22
CA VAL A 299 20.62 -2.46 -0.32
C VAL A 299 20.83 -3.11 1.06
N GLU A 300 21.77 -2.64 1.87
CA GLU A 300 21.96 -3.11 3.25
C GLU A 300 20.70 -2.88 4.10
N TRP A 301 20.04 -1.72 3.97
CA TRP A 301 18.80 -1.46 4.69
C TRP A 301 17.66 -2.39 4.27
N LEU A 302 17.52 -2.65 2.98
CA LEU A 302 16.53 -3.56 2.45
C LEU A 302 16.79 -5.01 2.88
N GLU A 303 18.06 -5.44 2.85
CA GLU A 303 18.46 -6.77 3.35
C GLU A 303 18.18 -6.93 4.85
N ALA A 304 18.54 -5.92 5.65
CA ALA A 304 18.25 -5.92 7.09
C ALA A 304 16.74 -5.81 7.40
N GLY A 305 15.96 -5.24 6.50
CA GLY A 305 14.50 -5.07 6.65
C GLY A 305 13.68 -6.30 6.29
N LYS A 306 14.28 -7.34 5.70
CA LYS A 306 13.57 -8.60 5.40
C LYS A 306 13.04 -9.25 6.68
N VAL A 307 11.97 -10.01 6.52
CA VAL A 307 11.63 -11.02 7.51
C VAL A 307 12.88 -11.87 7.67
N ALA A 308 13.45 -11.91 8.87
CA ALA A 308 14.44 -12.92 9.18
C ALA A 308 13.76 -14.27 8.90
N ALA A 309 14.09 -14.86 7.76
CA ALA A 309 13.67 -16.21 7.46
C ALA A 309 14.20 -17.04 8.63
N GLN A 310 13.28 -17.32 9.57
CA GLN A 310 13.42 -18.32 10.62
C GLN A 310 14.84 -18.53 11.18
N ILE A 311 15.22 -17.69 12.15
CA ILE A 311 16.01 -18.18 13.27
C ILE A 311 15.04 -18.92 14.20
N LYS A 312 14.47 -20.01 13.75
CA LYS A 312 13.71 -20.99 14.54
C LYS A 312 14.35 -22.38 14.49
N GLY A 313 15.53 -22.49 13.94
CA GLY A 313 16.26 -23.77 13.78
C GLY A 313 17.55 -23.89 14.57
N GLU A 314 18.04 -22.86 15.26
CA GLU A 314 19.33 -22.92 15.95
C GLU A 314 19.28 -22.74 17.49
N ALA A 315 18.10 -22.52 18.07
CA ALA A 315 17.97 -22.34 19.52
C ALA A 315 17.66 -23.64 20.32
N ASP A 316 17.46 -24.79 19.66
CA ASP A 316 17.13 -26.06 20.32
C ASP A 316 18.26 -27.12 20.24
N LEU A 317 19.48 -26.71 19.90
CA LEU A 317 20.64 -27.65 19.87
C LEU A 317 21.62 -27.46 21.04
N ASP A 318 21.33 -26.60 22.02
CA ASP A 318 22.11 -26.46 23.25
C ASP A 318 21.17 -26.47 24.49
N SER A 319 20.52 -27.61 24.72
CA SER A 319 19.91 -27.90 26.02
C SER A 319 20.02 -29.39 26.34
#